data_5d3ed53d19608461bff480b331bc7540
#
_entry.id   5d3ed53d19608461bff480b331bc7540
#
_cell.length_a   1.000
_cell.length_b   1.000
_cell.length_c   1.000
_cell.angle_alpha   90.00
_cell.angle_beta   90.00
_cell.angle_gamma   90.00
#
_symmetry.space_group_name_H-M   'P 1'
#
loop_
_entity.id
_entity.type
_entity.pdbx_description
1 polymer ?
#
loop_
_entity_poly.entity_id
_entity_poly.type
_entity_poly.pdbx_seq_one_letter_code
_entity_poly.pdbx_strand_id
1 'polypeptide(L)'
;MSDIIREAVTQLQSKIGTFDGSVKFVIEDEGSIILDEEGAREGDGDADCTMSADAETFRGILSGDVNATAAFMSGKLAVDGDMGTAMKLGAALS
;
A
#
# COMPACT_ATOMS: atom_id res chain seq x y z
N MET A 1 3.93 16.93 5.57
CA MET A 1 3.65 15.75 4.73
C MET A 1 4.84 15.49 3.83
N SER A 2 5.29 14.26 3.74
CA SER A 2 6.43 13.94 2.90
C SER A 2 6.00 13.90 1.43
N ASP A 3 6.94 14.22 0.55
CA ASP A 3 6.67 14.17 -0.90
C ASP A 3 6.42 12.73 -1.35
N ILE A 4 7.05 11.76 -0.70
CA ILE A 4 6.87 10.34 -1.01
C ILE A 4 5.44 9.91 -0.67
N ILE A 5 4.92 10.33 0.49
CA ILE A 5 3.54 10.02 0.87
C ILE A 5 2.56 10.64 -0.11
N ARG A 6 2.78 11.90 -0.48
CA ARG A 6 1.90 12.60 -1.42
C ARG A 6 1.90 11.93 -2.79
N GLU A 7 3.07 11.57 -3.29
CA GLU A 7 3.20 10.87 -4.56
C GLU A 7 2.50 9.51 -4.52
N ALA A 8 2.68 8.77 -3.42
CA ALA A 8 2.07 7.46 -3.25
C ALA A 8 0.55 7.56 -3.22
N VAL A 9 0.00 8.53 -2.51
CA VAL A 9 -1.45 8.76 -2.48
C VAL A 9 -1.98 9.04 -3.88
N THR A 10 -1.30 9.89 -4.63
CA THR A 10 -1.69 10.24 -5.99
C THR A 10 -1.68 9.01 -6.90
N GLN A 11 -0.63 8.18 -6.80
CA GLN A 11 -0.53 6.98 -7.62
C GLN A 11 -1.58 5.94 -7.24
N LEU A 12 -1.88 5.79 -5.96
CA LEU A 12 -2.93 4.86 -5.53
C LEU A 12 -4.29 5.32 -6.00
N GLN A 13 -4.57 6.61 -5.95
CA GLN A 13 -5.83 7.15 -6.45
C GLN A 13 -5.99 6.91 -7.95
N SER A 14 -4.91 7.05 -8.69
CA SER A 14 -4.92 6.85 -10.13
C SER A 14 -4.99 5.37 -10.50
N LYS A 15 -4.25 4.51 -9.79
CA LYS A 15 -4.11 3.10 -10.14
C LYS A 15 -5.29 2.26 -9.65
N ILE A 16 -5.80 2.54 -8.47
CA ILE A 16 -6.86 1.76 -7.85
C ILE A 16 -8.14 2.57 -7.71
N GLY A 17 -8.02 3.83 -7.30
CA GLY A 17 -9.16 4.68 -7.02
C GLY A 17 -9.74 4.35 -5.64
N THR A 18 -10.71 3.44 -5.61
CA THR A 18 -11.32 2.98 -4.36
C THR A 18 -11.07 1.49 -4.18
N PHE A 19 -11.17 1.02 -2.95
CA PHE A 19 -10.90 -0.36 -2.62
C PHE A 19 -12.00 -0.89 -1.70
N ASP A 20 -12.50 -2.08 -2.00
CA ASP A 20 -13.51 -2.74 -1.18
C ASP A 20 -12.81 -3.43 -0.01
N GLY A 21 -12.82 -2.80 1.14
CA GLY A 21 -12.08 -3.18 2.33
C GLY A 21 -11.22 -2.02 2.78
N SER A 22 -10.27 -2.29 3.67
CA SER A 22 -9.35 -1.26 4.13
C SER A 22 -7.94 -1.80 4.26
N VAL A 23 -6.97 -1.01 3.82
CA VAL A 23 -5.55 -1.34 3.91
C VAL A 23 -4.80 -0.12 4.41
N LYS A 24 -3.88 -0.36 5.34
CA LYS A 24 -2.95 0.67 5.78
C LYS A 24 -1.58 0.35 5.21
N PHE A 25 -0.99 1.30 4.51
CA PHE A 25 0.38 1.20 4.03
C PHE A 25 1.27 1.99 4.97
N VAL A 26 2.23 1.32 5.59
CA VAL A 26 3.22 1.98 6.43
C VAL A 26 4.52 2.05 5.61
N ILE A 27 4.93 3.27 5.31
CA ILE A 27 6.16 3.51 4.56
C ILE A 27 7.21 3.96 5.56
N GLU A 28 8.24 3.14 5.75
CA GLU A 28 9.25 3.38 6.77
C GLU A 28 9.84 4.78 6.64
N ASP A 29 9.92 5.48 7.77
CA ASP A 29 10.49 6.83 7.90
C ASP A 29 9.71 7.93 7.17
N GLU A 30 8.58 7.60 6.51
CA GLU A 30 7.82 8.58 5.76
C GLU A 30 6.42 8.82 6.34
N GLY A 31 5.72 7.76 6.73
CA GLY A 31 4.36 7.88 7.25
C GLY A 31 3.48 6.74 6.82
N SER A 32 2.18 6.95 6.88
CA SER A 32 1.22 5.91 6.51
C SER A 32 0.08 6.46 5.68
N ILE A 33 -0.55 5.56 4.92
CA ILE A 33 -1.64 5.86 3.99
C ILE A 33 -2.76 4.87 4.24
N ILE A 34 -3.99 5.35 4.25
CA ILE A 34 -5.18 4.49 4.32
C ILE A 34 -5.81 4.43 2.94
N LEU A 35 -6.13 3.22 2.50
CA LEU A 35 -6.86 2.98 1.25
C LEU A 35 -8.12 2.21 1.59
N ASP A 36 -9.27 2.75 1.24
CA ASP A 36 -10.57 2.12 1.50
C ASP A 36 -11.58 2.54 0.44
N GLU A 37 -12.86 2.39 0.74
CA GLU A 37 -13.93 2.72 -0.19
C GLU A 37 -13.98 4.20 -0.55
N GLU A 38 -13.41 5.06 0.28
CA GLU A 38 -13.35 6.49 0.02
C GLU A 38 -12.11 6.90 -0.76
N GLY A 39 -11.23 5.97 -1.04
CA GLY A 39 -10.00 6.22 -1.78
C GLY A 39 -8.77 6.19 -0.90
N ALA A 40 -7.67 6.74 -1.40
CA ALA A 40 -6.39 6.76 -0.70
C ALA A 40 -6.16 8.14 -0.10
N ARG A 41 -5.62 8.16 1.13
CA ARG A 41 -5.29 9.41 1.82
C ARG A 41 -4.22 9.14 2.87
N GLU A 42 -3.46 10.17 3.19
CA GLU A 42 -2.53 10.06 4.31
C GLU A 42 -3.33 9.91 5.59
N GLY A 43 -2.93 8.96 6.42
CA GLY A 43 -3.60 8.76 7.70
C GLY A 43 -3.05 7.55 8.41
N ASP A 44 -3.40 7.46 9.70
CA ASP A 44 -3.00 6.35 10.55
C ASP A 44 -4.23 5.96 11.35
N GLY A 45 -4.70 4.75 11.15
CA GLY A 45 -5.88 4.23 11.82
C GLY A 45 -5.95 2.74 11.64
N ASP A 46 -7.06 2.17 12.06
CA ASP A 46 -7.27 0.74 11.93
C ASP A 46 -7.64 0.39 10.50
N ALA A 47 -7.17 -0.77 10.05
CA ALA A 47 -7.49 -1.30 8.74
C ALA A 47 -7.54 -2.82 8.82
N ASP A 48 -8.20 -3.44 7.85
CA ASP A 48 -8.31 -4.91 7.79
C ASP A 48 -6.94 -5.54 7.57
N CYS A 49 -6.07 -4.84 6.88
CA CYS A 49 -4.73 -5.33 6.55
C CYS A 49 -3.74 -4.18 6.62
N THR A 50 -2.54 -4.46 7.10
CA THR A 50 -1.45 -3.48 7.14
C THR A 50 -0.29 -4.00 6.33
N MET A 51 0.20 -3.19 5.41
CA MET A 51 1.37 -3.51 4.60
C MET A 51 2.47 -2.52 4.93
N SER A 52 3.67 -3.03 5.20
CA SER A 52 4.82 -2.20 5.57
C SER A 52 5.97 -2.46 4.62
N ALA A 53 6.60 -1.40 4.15
CA ALA A 53 7.75 -1.50 3.26
C ALA A 53 8.55 -0.20 3.36
N ASP A 54 9.79 -0.23 2.87
CA ASP A 54 10.55 1.00 2.73
C ASP A 54 10.04 1.79 1.51
N ALA A 55 10.44 3.05 1.42
CA ALA A 55 9.95 3.93 0.36
C ALA A 55 10.32 3.41 -1.03
N GLU A 56 11.54 2.90 -1.20
CA GLU A 56 12.01 2.40 -2.48
C GLU A 56 11.19 1.21 -2.94
N THR A 57 10.95 0.24 -2.07
CA THR A 57 10.14 -0.94 -2.38
C THR A 57 8.73 -0.54 -2.72
N PHE A 58 8.14 0.36 -1.93
CA PHE A 58 6.77 0.78 -2.15
C PHE A 58 6.61 1.53 -3.49
N ARG A 59 7.55 2.40 -3.81
CA ARG A 59 7.54 3.10 -5.10
C ARG A 59 7.66 2.13 -6.27
N GLY A 60 8.51 1.12 -6.13
CA GLY A 60 8.66 0.09 -7.14
C GLY A 60 7.39 -0.70 -7.37
N ILE A 61 6.67 -1.01 -6.29
CA ILE A 61 5.39 -1.71 -6.39
C ILE A 61 4.36 -0.84 -7.12
N LEU A 62 4.29 0.43 -6.79
CA LEU A 62 3.34 1.33 -7.43
C LEU A 62 3.66 1.58 -8.90
N SER A 63 4.92 1.63 -9.26
CA SER A 63 5.33 1.85 -10.65
C SER A 63 5.26 0.59 -11.51
N GLY A 64 5.12 -0.58 -10.87
CA GLY A 64 5.11 -1.85 -11.58
C GLY A 64 6.47 -2.51 -11.73
N ASP A 65 7.54 -1.86 -11.26
CA ASP A 65 8.90 -2.42 -11.34
C ASP A 65 9.12 -3.56 -10.35
N VAL A 66 8.37 -3.56 -9.25
CA VAL A 66 8.47 -4.58 -8.22
C VAL A 66 7.12 -5.27 -8.08
N ASN A 67 7.11 -6.59 -8.14
CA ASN A 67 5.90 -7.37 -7.91
C ASN A 67 5.64 -7.47 -6.41
N ALA A 68 4.41 -7.12 -5.98
CA ALA A 68 4.07 -7.12 -4.57
C ALA A 68 4.22 -8.50 -3.93
N THR A 69 3.81 -9.55 -4.64
CA THR A 69 3.92 -10.92 -4.14
C THR A 69 5.39 -11.30 -3.96
N ALA A 70 6.23 -10.97 -4.94
CA ALA A 70 7.66 -11.25 -4.86
C ALA A 70 8.31 -10.48 -3.71
N ALA A 71 7.92 -9.23 -3.50
CA ALA A 71 8.43 -8.42 -2.40
C ALA A 71 8.04 -9.03 -1.04
N PHE A 72 6.81 -9.53 -0.94
CA PHE A 72 6.37 -10.21 0.27
C PHE A 72 7.19 -11.46 0.54
N MET A 73 7.39 -12.29 -0.47
CA MET A 73 8.13 -13.53 -0.34
C MET A 73 9.61 -13.30 -0.01
N SER A 74 10.18 -12.21 -0.47
CA SER A 74 11.58 -11.88 -0.19
C SER A 74 11.78 -11.13 1.12
N GLY A 75 10.70 -10.80 1.82
CA GLY A 75 10.77 -10.09 3.10
C GLY A 75 10.86 -8.58 2.99
N LYS A 76 10.76 -8.03 1.78
CA LYS A 76 10.80 -6.57 1.58
C LYS A 76 9.46 -5.91 1.86
N LEU A 77 8.39 -6.67 1.77
CA LEU A 77 7.03 -6.20 2.09
C LEU A 77 6.48 -7.08 3.21
N ALA A 78 6.14 -6.46 4.34
CA ALA A 78 5.51 -7.16 5.44
C ALA A 78 4.01 -6.98 5.37
N VAL A 79 3.26 -8.04 5.60
CA VAL A 79 1.80 -8.02 5.59
C VAL A 79 1.28 -8.54 6.92
N ASP A 80 0.37 -7.78 7.53
CA ASP A 80 -0.24 -8.16 8.80
C ASP A 80 -1.75 -7.94 8.68
N GLY A 81 -2.53 -8.83 9.29
CA GLY A 81 -3.97 -8.74 9.28
C GLY A 81 -4.60 -9.73 8.32
N ASP A 82 -5.66 -9.31 7.64
CA ASP A 82 -6.44 -10.18 6.76
C ASP A 82 -5.71 -10.48 5.46
N MET A 83 -5.28 -11.72 5.29
CA MET A 83 -4.55 -12.13 4.09
C MET A 83 -5.43 -12.10 2.83
N GLY A 84 -6.73 -12.33 2.96
CA GLY A 84 -7.65 -12.21 1.83
C GLY A 84 -7.67 -10.81 1.27
N THR A 85 -7.70 -9.81 2.15
CA THR A 85 -7.64 -8.40 1.76
C THR A 85 -6.30 -8.10 1.10
N ALA A 86 -5.21 -8.63 1.64
CA ALA A 86 -3.87 -8.43 1.09
C ALA A 86 -3.75 -8.98 -0.33
N MET A 87 -4.28 -10.18 -0.57
CA MET A 87 -4.24 -10.80 -1.89
C MET A 87 -5.08 -10.01 -2.90
N LYS A 88 -6.23 -9.54 -2.48
CA LYS A 88 -7.10 -8.71 -3.30
C LYS A 88 -6.41 -7.42 -3.71
N LEU A 89 -5.71 -6.79 -2.77
CA LEU A 89 -4.96 -5.59 -3.08
C LEU A 89 -3.79 -5.87 -4.01
N GLY A 90 -3.07 -6.98 -3.79
CA GLY A 90 -1.99 -7.37 -4.67
C GLY A 90 -2.44 -7.52 -6.11
N ALA A 91 -3.61 -8.11 -6.32
CA ALA A 91 -4.20 -8.24 -7.65
C ALA A 91 -4.54 -6.87 -8.25
N ALA A 92 -5.03 -5.95 -7.42
CA ALA A 92 -5.37 -4.60 -7.89
C ALA A 92 -4.12 -3.79 -8.26
N LEU A 93 -2.99 -4.08 -7.63
CA LEU A 93 -1.73 -3.39 -7.91
C LEU A 93 -0.98 -3.96 -9.12
N SER A 94 -1.34 -5.14 -9.55
CA SER A 94 -0.67 -5.81 -10.69
C SER A 94 -1.01 -5.17 -12.02
#